data_e9d74c55fc95938c8bf12f0d046a9fab
#
_entry.id   e9d74c55fc95938c8bf12f0d046a9fab
#
_cell.length_a   1.000
_cell.length_b   1.000
_cell.length_c   1.000
_cell.angle_alpha   90.00
_cell.angle_beta   90.00
_cell.angle_gamma   90.00
#
_symmetry.space_group_name_H-M   'P 1'
#
loop_
_entity.id
_entity.type
_entity.pdbx_description
1 polymer ?
#
loop_
_entity_poly.entity_id
_entity_poly.type
_entity_poly.pdbx_seq_one_letter_code
_entity_poly.pdbx_strand_id
1 'polypeptide(L)'
;MYYNNYGNNRDGYGKPGGNQSQPSYTKEHPIFAVWFTNGADDKLVEYAEQAGKDLANNGLTNSKIRSIYGEVKRIQMGTWEKNKSAFFLLKPKVAYAYGRDNKNEGLRIFKNIFDEAVTYVKDDKSYDIFCNFMEAILAYHRANGGK
;
A
#
# COMPACT_ATOMS: atom_id res chain seq x y z
N MET A 1 2.65 11.33 6.28
CA MET A 1 2.29 10.84 5.95
C MET A 1 1.03 10.79 5.88
N TYR A 2 0.28 10.30 5.46
CA TYR A 2 -0.91 10.46 5.11
C TYR A 2 -1.80 9.78 6.00
N TYR A 3 -1.67 8.66 6.22
CA TYR A 3 -2.48 8.03 7.05
C TYR A 3 -2.26 8.57 8.37
N ASN A 4 -1.20 9.01 8.69
CA ASN A 4 -0.95 9.49 9.88
C ASN A 4 -1.83 10.49 10.23
N ASN A 5 -2.30 11.16 9.45
CA ASN A 5 -3.13 12.13 9.77
C ASN A 5 -4.23 11.72 10.45
N TYR A 6 -4.63 10.62 10.22
CA TYR A 6 -5.59 10.14 10.87
C TYR A 6 -5.37 10.31 12.22
N GLY A 7 -4.45 9.80 12.68
CA GLY A 7 -4.24 9.72 13.96
C GLY A 7 -4.22 10.98 14.53
N ASN A 8 -3.77 11.82 14.04
CA ASN A 8 -3.66 12.98 14.56
C ASN A 8 -4.83 13.57 14.86
N ASN A 9 -5.66 13.47 14.17
CA ASN A 9 -6.73 14.09 14.34
C ASN A 9 -7.27 13.87 15.56
N ARG A 10 -7.26 12.90 15.99
CA ARG A 10 -7.93 12.61 17.01
C ARG A 10 -7.38 13.23 18.12
N ASP A 11 -6.47 13.56 18.08
CA ASP A 11 -5.83 13.99 19.10
C ASP A 11 -6.54 14.96 19.74
N GLY A 12 -6.80 15.57 19.63
CA GLY A 12 -7.38 16.48 20.25
C GLY A 12 -8.39 16.04 21.09
N TYR A 13 -9.26 15.45 20.79
CA TYR A 13 -10.24 15.13 21.54
C TYR A 13 -10.19 13.95 22.02
N GLY A 14 -9.41 13.49 21.89
CA GLY A 14 -9.26 12.33 22.39
C GLY A 14 -10.34 11.57 22.38
N LYS A 15 -10.90 11.43 21.73
CA LYS A 15 -11.82 10.72 21.62
C LYS A 15 -11.43 9.53 21.77
N PRO A 16 -11.50 9.01 22.31
CA PRO A 16 -11.14 7.91 22.58
C PRO A 16 -11.37 7.00 21.65
N GLY A 17 -11.57 6.42 21.65
CA GLY A 17 -11.83 5.66 20.83
C GLY A 17 -11.30 5.51 19.78
N GLY A 18 -11.55 5.19 19.20
CA GLY A 18 -11.22 5.03 18.11
C GLY A 18 -10.05 4.93 17.71
N ASN A 19 -9.63 5.11 17.42
CA ASN A 19 -8.60 5.18 16.89
C ASN A 19 -7.62 4.43 17.09
N GLN A 20 -7.58 3.85 17.65
CA GLN A 20 -6.63 3.13 17.89
C GLN A 20 -6.08 2.38 16.84
N SER A 21 -6.54 2.11 15.87
CA SER A 21 -5.97 1.28 14.91
C SER A 21 -5.08 2.00 14.03
N GLN A 22 -4.93 3.17 14.07
CA GLN A 22 -4.21 3.82 13.14
C GLN A 22 -2.75 3.71 13.14
N PRO A 23 -2.10 3.31 14.10
CA PRO A 23 -0.65 3.25 14.05
C PRO A 23 -0.10 2.42 12.93
N SER A 24 -0.85 1.50 12.48
CA SER A 24 -0.29 0.67 11.43
C SER A 24 -0.09 1.41 10.15
N TYR A 25 -0.51 2.64 10.07
CA TYR A 25 -0.33 3.33 8.83
C TYR A 25 0.75 4.38 8.89
N THR A 26 1.50 4.45 9.95
CA THR A 26 2.52 5.47 10.00
C THR A 26 3.76 5.02 9.32
N LYS A 27 4.52 5.93 8.81
CA LYS A 27 5.69 5.57 8.12
C LYS A 27 6.70 4.93 9.00
N GLU A 28 6.78 5.27 10.22
CA GLU A 28 7.77 4.70 11.07
C GLU A 28 7.38 3.34 11.59
N HIS A 29 6.26 2.83 11.19
CA HIS A 29 5.82 1.58 11.76
C HIS A 29 6.77 0.48 11.36
N PRO A 30 7.45 -0.15 12.26
CA PRO A 30 8.49 -1.10 11.92
C PRO A 30 7.98 -2.42 11.36
N ILE A 31 6.68 -2.62 11.36
CA ILE A 31 6.15 -3.88 10.87
C ILE A 31 6.46 -4.11 9.41
N PHE A 32 6.52 -3.04 8.60
CA PHE A 32 6.86 -3.23 7.20
C PHE A 32 8.23 -3.91 7.08
N ALA A 33 9.20 -3.45 7.85
CA ALA A 33 10.52 -4.06 7.78
C ALA A 33 10.48 -5.53 8.16
N VAL A 34 9.68 -5.86 9.17
CA VAL A 34 9.59 -7.25 9.63
C VAL A 34 8.95 -8.10 8.55
N TRP A 35 7.86 -7.63 7.97
CA TRP A 35 7.18 -8.42 6.95
C TRP A 35 8.07 -8.67 5.74
N PHE A 36 8.81 -7.64 5.32
CA PHE A 36 9.58 -7.76 4.10
C PHE A 36 10.89 -8.54 4.33
N THR A 37 11.20 -8.86 5.57
CA THR A 37 12.32 -9.70 5.89
C THR A 37 11.88 -11.12 6.17
N ASN A 38 10.82 -11.27 6.96
CA ASN A 38 10.40 -12.59 7.42
C ASN A 38 9.22 -13.21 6.68
N GLY A 39 8.47 -12.41 5.96
CA GLY A 39 7.31 -12.93 5.26
C GLY A 39 6.01 -12.49 5.88
N ALA A 40 4.92 -12.80 5.21
CA ALA A 40 3.60 -12.41 5.66
C ALA A 40 3.23 -13.10 6.95
N ASP A 41 2.49 -12.42 7.78
CA ASP A 41 1.96 -13.00 9.00
C ASP A 41 0.54 -12.46 9.17
N ASP A 42 -0.09 -12.77 10.30
CA ASP A 42 -1.45 -12.33 10.51
C ASP A 42 -1.56 -10.81 10.62
N LYS A 43 -0.51 -10.15 11.05
CA LYS A 43 -0.55 -8.71 11.14
C LYS A 43 -0.52 -8.07 9.76
N LEU A 44 0.18 -8.69 8.82
CA LEU A 44 0.17 -8.19 7.45
C LEU A 44 -1.25 -8.29 6.89
N VAL A 45 -1.92 -9.39 7.18
CA VAL A 45 -3.28 -9.57 6.67
C VAL A 45 -4.22 -8.56 7.30
N GLU A 46 -4.08 -8.30 8.59
CA GLU A 46 -4.93 -7.30 9.25
C GLU A 46 -4.68 -5.92 8.66
N TYR A 47 -3.43 -5.58 8.39
CA TYR A 47 -3.12 -4.30 7.79
C TYR A 47 -3.73 -4.21 6.40
N ALA A 48 -3.58 -5.28 5.61
CA ALA A 48 -4.10 -5.28 4.24
C ALA A 48 -5.62 -5.14 4.24
N GLU A 49 -6.27 -5.76 5.19
CA GLU A 49 -7.72 -5.66 5.28
C GLU A 49 -8.14 -4.23 5.57
N GLN A 50 -7.51 -3.59 6.54
CA GLN A 50 -7.86 -2.23 6.87
C GLN A 50 -7.52 -1.28 5.72
N ALA A 51 -6.36 -1.48 5.10
CA ALA A 51 -5.95 -0.63 3.99
C ALA A 51 -6.91 -0.78 2.82
N GLY A 52 -7.28 -2.02 2.48
CA GLY A 52 -8.21 -2.23 1.38
C GLY A 52 -9.56 -1.56 1.61
N LYS A 53 -10.03 -1.64 2.85
CA LYS A 53 -11.28 -1.02 3.20
C LYS A 53 -11.18 0.50 3.07
N ASP A 54 -10.08 1.08 3.55
CA ASP A 54 -9.92 2.52 3.47
C ASP A 54 -9.79 2.99 2.02
N LEU A 55 -9.11 2.22 1.18
CA LEU A 55 -9.01 2.58 -0.22
C LEU A 55 -10.37 2.56 -0.91
N ALA A 56 -11.17 1.55 -0.62
CA ALA A 56 -12.50 1.46 -1.21
C ALA A 56 -13.38 2.60 -0.74
N ASN A 57 -13.31 2.91 0.54
CA ASN A 57 -14.14 3.96 1.11
C ASN A 57 -13.73 5.35 0.65
N ASN A 58 -12.52 5.49 0.14
CA ASN A 58 -12.03 6.80 -0.28
C ASN A 58 -11.90 6.92 -1.80
N GLY A 59 -12.61 6.06 -2.51
CA GLY A 59 -12.77 6.29 -3.93
C GLY A 59 -11.71 5.74 -4.87
N LEU A 60 -10.84 4.88 -4.39
CA LEU A 60 -9.89 4.27 -5.30
C LEU A 60 -10.61 3.27 -6.18
N THR A 61 -10.37 3.32 -7.48
CA THR A 61 -11.00 2.36 -8.38
C THR A 61 -9.92 1.52 -9.04
N ASN A 62 -10.32 0.36 -9.53
CA ASN A 62 -9.38 -0.49 -10.22
C ASN A 62 -8.81 0.19 -11.45
N SER A 63 -9.58 1.00 -12.13
CA SER A 63 -9.08 1.62 -13.34
C SER A 63 -7.94 2.57 -13.04
N LYS A 64 -7.88 3.15 -11.83
CA LYS A 64 -6.83 4.07 -11.48
C LYS A 64 -5.49 3.38 -11.30
N ILE A 65 -5.51 2.13 -10.89
CA ILE A 65 -4.27 1.44 -10.59
C ILE A 65 -4.02 0.24 -11.45
N ARG A 66 -4.92 -0.01 -12.43
CA ARG A 66 -4.81 -1.22 -13.22
C ARG A 66 -3.44 -1.36 -13.91
N SER A 67 -2.94 -0.30 -14.51
CA SER A 67 -1.69 -0.44 -15.21
C SER A 67 -0.52 -0.64 -14.24
N ILE A 68 -0.61 -0.03 -13.05
CA ILE A 68 0.44 -0.20 -12.07
C ILE A 68 0.46 -1.63 -11.57
N TYR A 69 -0.71 -2.17 -11.23
CA TYR A 69 -0.77 -3.53 -10.71
C TYR A 69 -0.38 -4.52 -11.80
N GLY A 70 -0.78 -4.25 -13.04
CA GLY A 70 -0.38 -5.11 -14.14
C GLY A 70 1.14 -5.16 -14.29
N GLU A 71 1.78 -4.02 -14.11
CA GLU A 71 3.23 -3.99 -14.21
C GLU A 71 3.87 -4.72 -13.04
N VAL A 72 3.30 -4.61 -11.84
CA VAL A 72 3.80 -5.35 -10.68
C VAL A 72 3.77 -6.85 -10.99
N LYS A 73 2.66 -7.33 -11.56
CA LYS A 73 2.54 -8.76 -11.87
C LYS A 73 3.51 -9.17 -12.98
N ARG A 74 3.69 -8.30 -13.97
CA ARG A 74 4.59 -8.63 -15.06
C ARG A 74 6.03 -8.77 -14.54
N ILE A 75 6.45 -7.86 -13.66
CA ILE A 75 7.78 -7.92 -13.10
C ILE A 75 7.95 -9.19 -12.27
N GLN A 76 6.89 -9.61 -11.58
CA GLN A 76 6.97 -10.78 -10.73
C GLN A 76 7.20 -12.05 -11.54
N MET A 77 6.83 -12.06 -12.81
CA MET A 77 7.00 -13.24 -13.62
C MET A 77 8.45 -13.45 -14.05
N GLY A 78 9.32 -12.49 -13.85
CA GLY A 78 10.73 -12.65 -14.17
C GLY A 78 11.55 -12.74 -12.91
N THR A 79 12.82 -12.39 -13.00
CA THR A 79 13.69 -12.41 -11.84
C THR A 79 13.97 -10.97 -11.41
N TRP A 80 14.36 -10.84 -10.16
CA TRP A 80 14.68 -9.52 -9.64
C TRP A 80 15.84 -8.91 -10.44
N GLU A 81 16.88 -9.70 -10.72
CA GLU A 81 18.02 -9.14 -11.40
C GLU A 81 17.66 -8.57 -12.77
N LYS A 82 16.77 -9.21 -13.48
CA LYS A 82 16.43 -8.73 -14.78
C LYS A 82 15.44 -7.60 -14.74
N ASN A 83 14.61 -7.55 -13.75
CA ASN A 83 13.49 -6.62 -13.74
C ASN A 83 13.55 -5.53 -12.69
N LYS A 84 14.66 -5.43 -11.96
CA LYS A 84 14.69 -4.45 -10.88
C LYS A 84 14.60 -3.02 -11.38
N SER A 85 15.10 -2.74 -12.58
CA SER A 85 14.95 -1.39 -13.11
C SER A 85 13.49 -1.06 -13.35
N ALA A 86 12.73 -2.02 -13.87
CA ALA A 86 11.30 -1.80 -14.07
C ALA A 86 10.60 -1.59 -12.74
N PHE A 87 11.05 -2.30 -11.71
CA PHE A 87 10.46 -2.13 -10.38
C PHE A 87 10.71 -0.71 -9.87
N PHE A 88 11.94 -0.23 -10.00
CA PHE A 88 12.24 1.11 -9.50
C PHE A 88 11.41 2.17 -10.23
N LEU A 89 11.05 1.92 -11.47
CA LEU A 89 10.26 2.88 -12.23
C LEU A 89 8.77 2.85 -11.87
N LEU A 90 8.36 1.90 -11.06
CA LEU A 90 6.96 1.89 -10.61
C LEU A 90 6.67 3.10 -9.72
N LYS A 91 7.65 3.55 -8.95
CA LYS A 91 7.41 4.64 -8.03
C LYS A 91 7.01 5.92 -8.77
N PRO A 92 7.74 6.35 -9.81
CA PRO A 92 7.30 7.52 -10.55
C PRO A 92 5.99 7.28 -11.30
N LYS A 93 5.67 6.03 -11.68
CA LYS A 93 4.40 5.77 -12.33
C LYS A 93 3.23 5.99 -11.35
N VAL A 94 3.40 5.59 -10.11
CA VAL A 94 2.39 5.81 -9.09
C VAL A 94 2.26 7.31 -8.83
N ALA A 95 3.40 8.02 -8.77
CA ALA A 95 3.37 9.46 -8.56
C ALA A 95 2.64 10.15 -9.69
N TYR A 96 2.84 9.68 -10.93
CA TYR A 96 2.18 10.27 -12.07
C TYR A 96 0.66 10.05 -12.00
N ALA A 97 0.27 8.82 -11.64
CA ALA A 97 -1.16 8.53 -11.54
C ALA A 97 -1.81 9.45 -10.50
N TYR A 98 -1.15 9.63 -9.36
CA TYR A 98 -1.69 10.51 -8.34
C TYR A 98 -1.71 11.95 -8.84
N GLY A 99 -0.67 12.38 -9.55
CA GLY A 99 -0.62 13.76 -10.04
C GLY A 99 -1.75 14.06 -11.00
N ARG A 100 -2.20 13.06 -11.75
CA ARG A 100 -3.29 13.28 -12.68
C ARG A 100 -4.64 13.35 -11.99
N ASP A 101 -4.77 12.90 -10.75
CA ASP A 101 -6.04 12.86 -10.09
C ASP A 101 -5.79 13.12 -8.59
N ASN A 102 -5.16 14.23 -8.31
CA ASN A 102 -4.70 14.47 -6.95
C ASN A 102 -5.80 14.82 -5.97
N LYS A 103 -7.05 14.82 -6.42
CA LYS A 103 -8.15 14.98 -5.50
C LYS A 103 -8.72 13.64 -5.07
N ASN A 104 -8.21 12.56 -5.61
CA ASN A 104 -8.70 11.24 -5.22
C ASN A 104 -7.99 10.80 -3.96
N GLU A 105 -8.71 10.78 -2.86
CA GLU A 105 -8.10 10.48 -1.57
C GLU A 105 -7.62 9.04 -1.50
N GLY A 106 -8.35 8.13 -2.11
CA GLY A 106 -7.92 6.73 -2.14
C GLY A 106 -6.60 6.56 -2.87
N LEU A 107 -6.42 7.31 -3.96
CA LEU A 107 -5.18 7.21 -4.70
C LEU A 107 -4.02 7.81 -3.89
N ARG A 108 -4.28 8.85 -3.11
CA ARG A 108 -3.27 9.41 -2.23
C ARG A 108 -2.84 8.39 -1.18
N ILE A 109 -3.80 7.71 -0.59
CA ILE A 109 -3.52 6.70 0.42
C ILE A 109 -2.72 5.57 -0.23
N PHE A 110 -3.13 5.13 -1.42
CA PHE A 110 -2.43 4.06 -2.12
C PHE A 110 -0.98 4.46 -2.38
N LYS A 111 -0.77 5.68 -2.86
CA LYS A 111 0.58 6.14 -3.14
C LYS A 111 1.44 6.12 -1.91
N ASN A 112 0.90 6.56 -0.78
CA ASN A 112 1.69 6.60 0.44
C ASN A 112 2.06 5.21 0.94
N ILE A 113 1.14 4.25 0.84
CA ILE A 113 1.44 2.87 1.23
C ILE A 113 2.48 2.30 0.27
N PHE A 114 2.31 2.56 -1.03
CA PHE A 114 3.21 2.02 -2.04
C PHE A 114 4.62 2.59 -1.82
N ASP A 115 4.73 3.89 -1.62
CA ASP A 115 6.03 4.53 -1.44
C ASP A 115 6.75 3.99 -0.22
N GLU A 116 6.01 3.68 0.83
CA GLU A 116 6.64 3.14 2.01
C GLU A 116 7.09 1.70 1.74
N ALA A 117 6.23 0.91 1.14
CA ALA A 117 6.53 -0.51 0.94
C ALA A 117 7.72 -0.72 0.02
N VAL A 118 7.83 0.09 -1.05
CA VAL A 118 8.93 -0.12 -1.98
C VAL A 118 10.30 0.10 -1.36
N THR A 119 10.38 0.85 -0.27
CA THR A 119 11.67 1.09 0.36
C THR A 119 12.26 -0.17 0.97
N TYR A 120 11.45 -1.22 1.17
CA TYR A 120 11.93 -2.43 1.80
C TYR A 120 12.20 -3.54 0.78
N VAL A 121 12.04 -3.28 -0.51
CA VAL A 121 12.25 -4.30 -1.52
C VAL A 121 13.67 -4.22 -2.04
N LYS A 122 14.41 -5.30 -1.95
CA LYS A 122 15.80 -5.31 -2.37
C LYS A 122 16.25 -6.58 -3.06
N ASP A 123 15.44 -7.60 -3.13
CA ASP A 123 15.81 -8.86 -3.75
C ASP A 123 14.55 -9.62 -4.15
N ASP A 124 14.74 -10.82 -4.69
CA ASP A 124 13.60 -11.63 -5.14
C ASP A 124 12.64 -11.92 -3.99
N LYS A 125 13.16 -12.24 -2.83
CA LYS A 125 12.32 -12.62 -1.72
C LYS A 125 11.47 -11.45 -1.27
N SER A 126 12.09 -10.29 -1.07
CA SER A 126 11.33 -9.13 -0.60
C SER A 126 10.39 -8.65 -1.70
N TYR A 127 10.73 -8.84 -2.97
CA TYR A 127 9.80 -8.46 -4.03
C TYR A 127 8.58 -9.37 -4.04
N ASP A 128 8.76 -10.68 -3.80
CA ASP A 128 7.61 -11.58 -3.73
C ASP A 128 6.69 -11.18 -2.58
N ILE A 129 7.27 -10.81 -1.45
CA ILE A 129 6.47 -10.38 -0.32
C ILE A 129 5.71 -9.10 -0.68
N PHE A 130 6.39 -8.17 -1.37
CA PHE A 130 5.75 -6.95 -1.82
C PHE A 130 4.56 -7.28 -2.71
N CYS A 131 4.72 -8.20 -3.64
CA CYS A 131 3.63 -8.56 -4.53
C CYS A 131 2.45 -9.16 -3.76
N ASN A 132 2.75 -10.02 -2.80
CA ASN A 132 1.70 -10.63 -1.99
C ASN A 132 1.00 -9.57 -1.14
N PHE A 133 1.76 -8.61 -0.64
CA PHE A 133 1.21 -7.55 0.17
C PHE A 133 0.25 -6.70 -0.67
N MET A 134 0.68 -6.32 -1.88
CA MET A 134 -0.17 -5.52 -2.74
C MET A 134 -1.42 -6.29 -3.15
N GLU A 135 -1.25 -7.56 -3.42
CA GLU A 135 -2.38 -8.38 -3.82
C GLU A 135 -3.39 -8.50 -2.69
N ALA A 136 -2.91 -8.64 -1.46
CA ALA A 136 -3.80 -8.72 -0.30
C ALA A 136 -4.60 -7.43 -0.13
N ILE A 137 -3.94 -6.29 -0.28
CA ILE A 137 -4.62 -5.01 -0.15
C ILE A 137 -5.70 -4.88 -1.22
N LEU A 138 -5.38 -5.25 -2.45
CA LEU A 138 -6.34 -5.09 -3.52
C LEU A 138 -7.48 -6.09 -3.43
N ALA A 139 -7.22 -7.27 -2.85
CA ALA A 139 -8.30 -8.22 -2.62
C ALA A 139 -9.30 -7.65 -1.63
N TYR A 140 -8.82 -7.03 -0.57
CA TYR A 140 -9.73 -6.45 0.41
C TYR A 140 -10.39 -5.17 -0.13
N HIS A 141 -9.69 -4.43 -0.99
CA HIS A 141 -10.31 -3.31 -1.65
C HIS A 141 -11.53 -3.79 -2.44
N ARG A 142 -11.37 -4.89 -3.17
CA ARG A 142 -12.46 -5.41 -3.95
C ARG A 142 -13.57 -5.95 -3.05
N ALA A 143 -13.19 -6.65 -1.97
CA ALA A 143 -14.16 -7.22 -1.06
C ALA A 143 -15.00 -6.15 -0.37
N ASN A 144 -14.46 -4.95 -0.25
CA ASN A 144 -15.20 -3.87 0.40
C ASN A 144 -15.85 -2.93 -0.61
N GLY A 145 -16.10 -3.43 -1.80
CA GLY A 145 -16.85 -2.67 -2.77
C GLY A 145 -16.05 -1.82 -3.70
N GLY A 146 -14.75 -1.96 -3.70
CA GLY A 146 -13.90 -1.19 -4.60
C GLY A 146 -14.19 -1.54 -6.04
N LYS A 147 -14.23 -0.53 -6.87
CA LYS A 147 -14.52 -0.72 -8.26
C LYS A 147 -13.34 -0.43 -9.10
#